data_be6d4b5756260eac9fdc9bde33a047b3
#
_entry.id   be6d4b5756260eac9fdc9bde33a047b3
#
_cell.length_a   1.000
_cell.length_b   1.000
_cell.length_c   1.000
_cell.angle_alpha   90.00
_cell.angle_beta   90.00
_cell.angle_gamma   90.00
#
_symmetry.space_group_name_H-M   'P 1'
#
loop_
_entity.id
_entity.type
_entity.pdbx_description
1 polymer ?
#
loop_
_entity_poly.entity_id
_entity_poly.type
_entity_poly.pdbx_seq_one_letter_code
_entity_poly.pdbx_strand_id
1 'polypeptide(L)'
;MVTLPEITEVLSAHPGVRRAETAIVRHNGRDVAIAAAELSEYVSGPILRNHVRQELGEDSGLAGVLIVEHMPMADGAVDVEYLASAVTEGRCTLFEDPRDDVERQVAAIWSAHLDVRSVGVNDDFLELGGDSLSALGIIAAIEAEFDRPLDVYEFMSAASVRRLAEILR
;
A
#
# COMPACT_ATOMS: atom_id res chain seq x y z
N MET A 1 -13.44 17.01 -5.42
CA MET A 1 -13.43 15.87 -4.46
C MET A 1 -13.56 14.57 -5.22
N VAL A 2 -12.67 13.62 -4.95
CA VAL A 2 -12.70 12.29 -5.59
C VAL A 2 -13.84 11.46 -5.02
N THR A 3 -14.58 10.79 -5.88
CA THR A 3 -15.73 9.94 -5.50
C THR A 3 -15.39 8.45 -5.56
N LEU A 4 -16.16 7.61 -4.88
CA LEU A 4 -15.98 6.16 -4.95
C LEU A 4 -16.12 5.62 -6.38
N PRO A 5 -17.10 6.06 -7.20
CA PRO A 5 -17.16 5.65 -8.61
C PRO A 5 -15.91 5.99 -9.41
N GLU A 6 -15.29 7.15 -9.19
CA GLU A 6 -14.05 7.53 -9.87
C GLU A 6 -12.91 6.57 -9.50
N ILE A 7 -12.80 6.20 -8.24
CA ILE A 7 -11.79 5.23 -7.78
C ILE A 7 -12.03 3.87 -8.44
N THR A 8 -13.26 3.41 -8.44
CA THR A 8 -13.65 2.15 -9.08
C THR A 8 -13.32 2.16 -10.58
N GLU A 9 -13.59 3.27 -11.26
CA GLU A 9 -13.31 3.42 -12.68
C GLU A 9 -11.80 3.33 -12.97
N VAL A 10 -10.99 4.03 -12.21
CA VAL A 10 -9.52 4.00 -12.38
C VAL A 10 -8.98 2.60 -12.13
N LEU A 11 -9.43 1.92 -11.09
CA LEU A 11 -9.01 0.54 -10.81
C LEU A 11 -9.45 -0.42 -11.92
N SER A 12 -10.70 -0.30 -12.37
CA SER A 12 -11.25 -1.17 -13.41
C SER A 12 -10.56 -0.97 -14.77
N ALA A 13 -10.00 0.19 -15.01
CA ALA A 13 -9.24 0.48 -16.23
C ALA A 13 -7.80 -0.07 -16.19
N HIS A 14 -7.30 -0.49 -15.03
CA HIS A 14 -5.97 -1.07 -14.91
C HIS A 14 -5.92 -2.44 -15.61
N PRO A 15 -4.88 -2.70 -16.46
CA PRO A 15 -4.81 -3.95 -17.23
C PRO A 15 -4.84 -5.22 -16.41
N GLY A 16 -4.32 -5.18 -15.18
CA GLY A 16 -4.30 -6.34 -14.27
C GLY A 16 -5.59 -6.57 -13.50
N VAL A 17 -6.54 -5.65 -13.56
CA VAL A 17 -7.79 -5.72 -12.80
C VAL A 17 -8.93 -6.19 -13.68
N ARG A 18 -9.58 -7.28 -13.28
CA ARG A 18 -10.77 -7.81 -13.97
C ARG A 18 -12.05 -7.11 -13.48
N ARG A 19 -12.14 -6.84 -12.18
CA ARG A 19 -13.31 -6.19 -11.57
C ARG A 19 -12.88 -5.49 -10.28
N ALA A 20 -13.42 -4.32 -10.03
CA ALA A 20 -13.19 -3.59 -8.79
C ALA A 20 -14.50 -3.03 -8.23
N GLU A 21 -14.59 -2.95 -6.92
CA GLU A 21 -15.69 -2.31 -6.19
C GLU A 21 -15.09 -1.53 -5.03
N THR A 22 -15.63 -0.35 -4.74
CA THR A 22 -15.12 0.51 -3.67
C THR A 22 -16.25 0.83 -2.69
N ALA A 23 -15.93 0.84 -1.41
CA ALA A 23 -16.88 1.15 -0.35
C ALA A 23 -16.22 1.92 0.79
N ILE A 24 -17.05 2.60 1.58
CA ILE A 24 -16.61 3.19 2.83
C ILE A 24 -16.74 2.16 3.93
N VAL A 25 -15.66 1.99 4.69
CA VAL A 25 -15.56 1.03 5.79
C VAL A 25 -15.21 1.79 7.06
N ARG A 26 -15.86 1.43 8.17
CA ARG A 26 -15.53 1.99 9.48
C ARG A 26 -14.35 1.22 10.08
N HIS A 27 -13.27 1.92 10.37
CA HIS A 27 -12.08 1.31 10.97
C HIS A 27 -11.50 2.26 12.02
N ASN A 28 -11.37 1.77 13.27
CA ASN A 28 -10.84 2.55 14.40
C ASN A 28 -11.52 3.92 14.54
N GLY A 29 -12.84 3.94 14.41
CA GLY A 29 -13.63 5.16 14.57
C GLY A 29 -13.59 6.13 13.41
N ARG A 30 -12.95 5.76 12.31
CA ARG A 30 -12.86 6.57 11.07
C ARG A 30 -13.50 5.86 9.90
N ASP A 31 -14.04 6.65 8.99
CA ASP A 31 -14.52 6.14 7.71
C ASP A 31 -13.37 6.17 6.70
N VAL A 32 -13.05 5.03 6.13
CA VAL A 32 -11.97 4.90 5.13
C VAL A 32 -12.51 4.25 3.87
N ALA A 33 -12.01 4.68 2.72
CA ALA A 33 -12.37 4.08 1.44
C ALA A 33 -11.48 2.85 1.19
N ILE A 34 -12.11 1.71 0.98
CA ILE A 34 -11.45 0.43 0.68
C ILE A 34 -11.99 -0.07 -0.64
N ALA A 35 -11.12 -0.54 -1.51
CA ALA A 35 -11.50 -1.21 -2.74
C ALA A 35 -11.23 -2.70 -2.63
N ALA A 36 -12.05 -3.50 -3.29
CA ALA A 36 -11.75 -4.91 -3.55
C ALA A 36 -11.51 -5.07 -5.05
N ALA A 37 -10.52 -5.87 -5.41
CA ALA A 37 -10.16 -6.08 -6.81
C ALA A 37 -9.96 -7.57 -7.11
N GLU A 38 -10.65 -8.04 -8.15
CA GLU A 38 -10.39 -9.33 -8.79
C GLU A 38 -9.36 -9.08 -9.89
N LEU A 39 -8.33 -9.92 -9.97
CA LEU A 39 -7.24 -9.72 -10.89
C LEU A 39 -7.25 -10.69 -12.08
N SER A 40 -6.82 -10.21 -13.23
CA SER A 40 -6.48 -11.04 -14.40
C SER A 40 -4.98 -11.36 -14.39
N GLU A 41 -4.16 -10.46 -13.86
CA GLU A 41 -2.72 -10.65 -13.65
C GLU A 41 -2.37 -10.11 -12.27
N TYR A 42 -1.43 -10.75 -11.58
CA TYR A 42 -1.10 -10.34 -10.22
C TYR A 42 -0.56 -8.91 -10.16
N VAL A 43 -1.19 -8.11 -9.33
CA VAL A 43 -0.75 -6.77 -8.93
C VAL A 43 -1.05 -6.65 -7.44
N SER A 44 -0.13 -6.13 -6.65
CA SER A 44 -0.38 -6.00 -5.21
C SER A 44 -1.35 -4.85 -4.89
N GLY A 45 -1.96 -4.93 -3.71
CA GLY A 45 -2.83 -3.87 -3.20
C GLY A 45 -2.15 -2.51 -3.13
N PRO A 46 -0.95 -2.40 -2.52
CA PRO A 46 -0.23 -1.13 -2.47
C PRO A 46 0.10 -0.53 -3.84
N ILE A 47 0.42 -1.34 -4.83
CA ILE A 47 0.68 -0.86 -6.19
C ILE A 47 -0.60 -0.33 -6.84
N LEU A 48 -1.73 -1.02 -6.68
CA LEU A 48 -3.01 -0.53 -7.18
C LEU A 48 -3.44 0.76 -6.48
N ARG A 49 -3.24 0.85 -5.18
CA ARG A 49 -3.50 2.08 -4.42
C ARG A 49 -2.64 3.24 -4.94
N ASN A 50 -1.36 2.99 -5.19
CA ASN A 50 -0.45 3.97 -5.76
C ASN A 50 -0.91 4.42 -7.15
N HIS A 51 -1.40 3.49 -7.99
CA HIS A 51 -1.95 3.79 -9.30
C HIS A 51 -3.13 4.78 -9.20
N VAL A 52 -4.05 4.55 -8.28
CA VAL A 52 -5.17 5.47 -8.04
C VAL A 52 -4.67 6.85 -7.64
N ARG A 53 -3.68 6.91 -6.76
CA ARG A 53 -3.10 8.19 -6.33
C ARG A 53 -2.40 8.94 -7.46
N GLN A 54 -1.76 8.22 -8.37
CA GLN A 54 -1.15 8.83 -9.56
C GLN A 54 -2.19 9.43 -10.49
N GLU A 55 -3.32 8.74 -10.68
CA GLU A 55 -4.37 9.17 -11.62
C GLU A 55 -5.29 10.24 -11.04
N LEU A 56 -5.64 10.14 -9.77
CA LEU A 56 -6.63 11.00 -9.12
C LEU A 56 -6.04 11.99 -8.10
N GLY A 57 -4.75 11.90 -7.83
CA GLY A 57 -4.08 12.75 -6.84
C GLY A 57 -3.95 12.07 -5.47
N GLU A 58 -3.07 12.63 -4.65
CA GLU A 58 -2.79 12.09 -3.31
C GLU A 58 -3.99 12.17 -2.37
N ASP A 59 -4.90 13.10 -2.64
CA ASP A 59 -6.12 13.28 -1.87
C ASP A 59 -7.26 12.39 -2.34
N SER A 60 -6.97 11.32 -3.10
CA SER A 60 -7.99 10.40 -3.60
C SER A 60 -8.83 9.77 -2.50
N GLY A 61 -8.26 9.64 -1.30
CA GLY A 61 -8.95 9.07 -0.15
C GLY A 61 -8.96 7.54 -0.12
N LEU A 62 -8.41 6.87 -1.12
CA LEU A 62 -8.33 5.42 -1.12
C LEU A 62 -7.27 4.96 -0.11
N ALA A 63 -7.70 4.25 0.92
CA ALA A 63 -6.82 3.80 2.00
C ALA A 63 -6.19 2.44 1.73
N GLY A 64 -6.89 1.54 1.05
CA GLY A 64 -6.36 0.21 0.78
C GLY A 64 -7.10 -0.49 -0.34
N VAL A 65 -6.44 -1.50 -0.91
CA VAL A 65 -7.02 -2.38 -1.93
C VAL A 65 -6.86 -3.82 -1.48
N LEU A 66 -7.98 -4.51 -1.32
CA LEU A 66 -8.02 -5.93 -0.99
C LEU A 66 -8.08 -6.74 -2.28
N ILE A 67 -7.12 -7.62 -2.48
CA ILE A 67 -7.12 -8.55 -3.61
C ILE A 67 -8.00 -9.74 -3.25
N VAL A 68 -8.95 -10.06 -4.11
CA VAL A 68 -9.92 -11.15 -3.89
C VAL A 68 -9.99 -12.08 -5.11
N GLU A 69 -10.29 -13.36 -4.87
CA GLU A 69 -10.57 -14.30 -5.97
C GLU A 69 -11.95 -14.06 -6.54
N HIS A 70 -12.91 -13.80 -5.65
CA HIS A 70 -14.30 -13.53 -6.01
C HIS A 70 -14.78 -12.31 -5.26
N MET A 71 -15.44 -11.40 -5.95
CA MET A 71 -15.94 -10.18 -5.33
C MET A 71 -16.93 -10.53 -4.21
N PRO A 72 -16.65 -10.10 -2.96
CA PRO A 72 -17.58 -10.35 -1.85
C PRO A 72 -18.79 -9.42 -1.99
N MET A 73 -19.96 -10.02 -2.24
CA MET A 73 -21.19 -9.28 -2.46
C MET A 73 -22.23 -9.61 -1.40
N ALA A 74 -23.00 -8.61 -1.01
CA ALA A 74 -24.14 -8.74 -0.11
C ALA A 74 -25.23 -7.76 -0.56
N ASP A 75 -26.44 -8.26 -0.73
CA ASP A 75 -27.60 -7.43 -1.10
C ASP A 75 -27.39 -6.55 -2.35
N GLY A 76 -26.67 -7.07 -3.35
CA GLY A 76 -26.45 -6.39 -4.62
C GLY A 76 -25.30 -5.37 -4.62
N ALA A 77 -24.58 -5.25 -3.51
CA ALA A 77 -23.44 -4.35 -3.38
C ALA A 77 -22.25 -5.10 -2.76
N VAL A 78 -21.05 -4.49 -2.80
CA VAL A 78 -19.90 -5.10 -2.15
C VAL A 78 -20.15 -5.24 -0.64
N ASP A 79 -19.73 -6.37 -0.08
CA ASP A 79 -19.93 -6.68 1.33
C ASP A 79 -18.96 -5.86 2.20
N VAL A 80 -19.48 -4.79 2.79
CA VAL A 80 -18.70 -3.86 3.63
C VAL A 80 -18.15 -4.56 4.87
N GLU A 81 -18.90 -5.48 5.47
CA GLU A 81 -18.44 -6.22 6.65
C GLU A 81 -17.27 -7.13 6.32
N TYR A 82 -17.29 -7.74 5.14
CA TYR A 82 -16.17 -8.55 4.66
C TYR A 82 -14.91 -7.70 4.51
N LEU A 83 -15.03 -6.52 3.91
CA LEU A 83 -13.90 -5.60 3.75
C LEU A 83 -13.37 -5.13 5.11
N ALA A 84 -14.25 -4.81 6.05
CA ALA A 84 -13.87 -4.39 7.39
C ALA A 84 -13.10 -5.50 8.12
N SER A 85 -13.57 -6.75 8.01
CA SER A 85 -12.89 -7.90 8.60
C SER A 85 -11.50 -8.11 8.00
N ALA A 86 -11.37 -7.95 6.68
CA ALA A 86 -10.09 -8.09 6.00
C ALA A 86 -9.05 -7.07 6.50
N VAL A 87 -9.48 -5.84 6.74
CA VAL A 87 -8.62 -4.80 7.32
C VAL A 87 -8.20 -5.18 8.74
N THR A 88 -9.14 -5.57 9.57
CA THR A 88 -8.87 -5.94 10.97
C THR A 88 -7.96 -7.17 11.07
N GLU A 89 -8.10 -8.12 10.16
CA GLU A 89 -7.29 -9.34 10.12
C GLU A 89 -5.91 -9.14 9.47
N GLY A 90 -5.61 -7.95 8.97
CA GLY A 90 -4.34 -7.65 8.33
C GLY A 90 -4.20 -8.14 6.89
N ARG A 91 -5.30 -8.53 6.25
CA ARG A 91 -5.31 -8.95 4.84
C ARG A 91 -5.33 -7.77 3.86
N CYS A 92 -5.64 -6.58 4.35
CA CYS A 92 -5.64 -5.35 3.56
C CYS A 92 -4.81 -4.30 4.30
N THR A 93 -3.65 -3.97 3.75
CA THR A 93 -2.77 -2.94 4.36
C THR A 93 -3.30 -1.56 4.03
N LEU A 94 -3.54 -0.76 5.06
CA LEU A 94 -3.97 0.62 4.89
C LEU A 94 -2.77 1.54 4.72
N PHE A 95 -2.93 2.55 3.87
CA PHE A 95 -1.94 3.60 3.74
C PHE A 95 -1.88 4.41 5.04
N GLU A 96 -0.66 4.63 5.51
CA GLU A 96 -0.40 5.48 6.66
C GLU A 96 0.82 6.33 6.37
N ASP A 97 0.71 7.64 6.59
CA ASP A 97 1.80 8.58 6.37
C ASP A 97 2.92 8.39 7.40
N PRO A 98 4.17 8.71 7.03
CA PRO A 98 5.25 8.79 8.00
C PRO A 98 4.92 9.77 9.13
N ARG A 99 5.18 9.37 10.38
CA ARG A 99 4.85 10.19 11.56
C ARG A 99 6.03 10.95 12.14
N ASP A 100 7.26 10.62 11.72
CA ASP A 100 8.47 11.31 12.17
C ASP A 100 9.51 11.39 11.07
N ASP A 101 10.63 12.06 11.36
CA ASP A 101 11.67 12.30 10.36
C ASP A 101 12.36 11.01 9.89
N VAL A 102 12.56 10.05 10.78
CA VAL A 102 13.17 8.76 10.41
C VAL A 102 12.29 8.03 9.41
N GLU A 103 10.99 7.92 9.70
CA GLU A 103 10.04 7.28 8.77
C GLU A 103 9.98 8.03 7.44
N ARG A 104 9.99 9.37 7.47
CA ARG A 104 9.99 10.17 6.23
C ARG A 104 11.23 9.93 5.38
N GLN A 105 12.40 9.89 5.99
CA GLN A 105 13.66 9.65 5.28
C GLN A 105 13.69 8.25 4.66
N VAL A 106 13.28 7.24 5.42
CA VAL A 106 13.23 5.86 4.92
C VAL A 106 12.21 5.73 3.79
N ALA A 107 11.02 6.30 3.95
CA ALA A 107 9.99 6.26 2.92
C ALA A 107 10.46 6.96 1.63
N ALA A 108 11.15 8.08 1.73
CA ALA A 108 11.70 8.79 0.58
C ALA A 108 12.75 7.95 -0.17
N ILE A 109 13.61 7.26 0.57
CA ILE A 109 14.62 6.36 -0.02
C ILE A 109 13.92 5.21 -0.75
N TRP A 110 12.92 4.60 -0.14
CA TRP A 110 12.13 3.53 -0.78
C TRP A 110 11.45 4.01 -2.05
N SER A 111 10.78 5.16 -1.98
CA SER A 111 10.09 5.76 -3.12
C SER A 111 11.02 5.95 -4.31
N ALA A 112 12.22 6.48 -4.07
CA ALA A 112 13.20 6.73 -5.12
C ALA A 112 13.72 5.44 -5.77
N HIS A 113 13.95 4.39 -4.97
CA HIS A 113 14.53 3.13 -5.47
C HIS A 113 13.49 2.17 -6.05
N LEU A 114 12.24 2.28 -5.62
CA LEU A 114 11.16 1.42 -6.10
C LEU A 114 10.32 2.05 -7.21
N ASP A 115 10.58 3.32 -7.52
CA ASP A 115 9.79 4.10 -8.46
C ASP A 115 8.29 4.07 -8.11
N VAL A 116 8.00 4.19 -6.82
CA VAL A 116 6.65 4.25 -6.27
C VAL A 116 6.46 5.63 -5.68
N ARG A 117 5.46 6.35 -6.15
CA ARG A 117 5.24 7.75 -5.77
C ARG A 117 4.85 7.91 -4.30
N SER A 118 4.07 6.95 -3.79
CA SER A 118 3.49 7.04 -2.45
C SER A 118 3.70 5.74 -1.69
N VAL A 119 4.63 5.74 -0.74
CA VAL A 119 4.94 4.59 0.10
C VAL A 119 4.29 4.79 1.46
N GLY A 120 3.39 3.88 1.84
CA GLY A 120 2.85 3.83 3.20
C GLY A 120 3.82 3.15 4.15
N VAL A 121 3.85 3.57 5.40
CA VAL A 121 4.83 3.05 6.37
C VAL A 121 4.64 1.58 6.71
N ASN A 122 3.46 1.03 6.44
CA ASN A 122 3.14 -0.38 6.69
C ASN A 122 3.15 -1.23 5.41
N ASP A 123 3.48 -0.63 4.26
CA ASP A 123 3.56 -1.38 3.01
C ASP A 123 4.72 -2.36 3.04
N ASP A 124 4.48 -3.55 2.50
CA ASP A 124 5.51 -4.58 2.39
C ASP A 124 6.44 -4.29 1.21
N PHE A 125 7.75 -4.40 1.46
CA PHE A 125 8.78 -4.14 0.45
C PHE A 125 8.56 -4.94 -0.84
N LEU A 126 8.26 -6.23 -0.71
CA LEU A 126 8.05 -7.09 -1.88
C LEU A 126 6.77 -6.74 -2.63
N GLU A 127 5.71 -6.36 -1.91
CA GLU A 127 4.45 -5.93 -2.52
C GLU A 127 4.58 -4.61 -3.28
N LEU A 128 5.56 -3.78 -2.92
CA LEU A 128 5.86 -2.54 -3.64
C LEU A 128 6.74 -2.77 -4.88
N GLY A 129 7.02 -4.01 -5.22
CA GLY A 129 7.84 -4.38 -6.37
C GLY A 129 9.33 -4.49 -6.05
N GLY A 130 9.68 -4.58 -4.77
CA GLY A 130 11.06 -4.73 -4.34
C GLY A 130 11.67 -6.06 -4.75
N ASP A 131 12.96 -6.02 -5.03
CA ASP A 131 13.77 -7.19 -5.38
C ASP A 131 15.16 -7.07 -4.76
N SER A 132 16.02 -8.04 -5.04
CA SER A 132 17.38 -8.06 -4.48
C SER A 132 18.19 -6.83 -4.88
N LEU A 133 18.03 -6.33 -6.10
CA LEU A 133 18.77 -5.19 -6.59
C LEU A 133 18.32 -3.89 -5.90
N SER A 134 17.01 -3.67 -5.82
CA SER A 134 16.47 -2.50 -5.13
C SER A 134 16.78 -2.55 -3.63
N ALA A 135 16.76 -3.75 -3.01
CA ALA A 135 17.14 -3.92 -1.61
C ALA A 135 18.57 -3.45 -1.36
N LEU A 136 19.52 -3.85 -2.19
CA LEU A 136 20.92 -3.43 -2.04
C LEU A 136 21.08 -1.92 -2.21
N GLY A 137 20.38 -1.33 -3.16
CA GLY A 137 20.38 0.13 -3.35
C GLY A 137 19.82 0.88 -2.16
N ILE A 138 18.72 0.41 -1.62
CA ILE A 138 18.08 1.01 -0.44
C ILE A 138 18.99 0.87 0.79
N ILE A 139 19.56 -0.31 1.01
CA ILE A 139 20.47 -0.55 2.12
C ILE A 139 21.64 0.43 2.07
N ALA A 140 22.29 0.57 0.90
CA ALA A 140 23.41 1.50 0.73
C ALA A 140 23.01 2.95 1.02
N ALA A 141 21.82 3.37 0.56
CA ALA A 141 21.32 4.72 0.81
C ALA A 141 21.04 4.95 2.29
N ILE A 142 20.47 3.96 2.97
CA ILE A 142 20.18 4.06 4.42
C ILE A 142 21.47 4.10 5.22
N GLU A 143 22.45 3.26 4.89
CA GLU A 143 23.75 3.28 5.56
C GLU A 143 24.42 4.63 5.45
N ALA A 144 24.34 5.26 4.27
CA ALA A 144 24.90 6.59 4.05
C ALA A 144 24.16 7.68 4.84
N GLU A 145 22.82 7.63 4.86
CA GLU A 145 22.00 8.65 5.51
C GLU A 145 22.06 8.57 7.03
N PHE A 146 22.06 7.36 7.59
CA PHE A 146 21.99 7.15 9.04
C PHE A 146 23.36 6.82 9.67
N ASP A 147 24.39 6.74 8.86
CA ASP A 147 25.76 6.47 9.32
C ASP A 147 25.84 5.22 10.22
N ARG A 148 25.20 4.13 9.78
CA ARG A 148 25.26 2.84 10.48
C ARG A 148 25.14 1.69 9.49
N PRO A 149 25.77 0.55 9.78
CA PRO A 149 25.62 -0.63 8.94
C PRO A 149 24.21 -1.22 9.05
N LEU A 150 23.73 -1.78 7.94
CA LEU A 150 22.44 -2.45 7.85
C LEU A 150 22.63 -3.67 6.94
N ASP A 151 22.49 -4.87 7.49
CA ASP A 151 22.64 -6.07 6.67
C ASP A 151 21.32 -6.45 5.97
N VAL A 152 21.44 -7.30 4.95
CA VAL A 152 20.30 -7.74 4.14
C VAL A 152 19.25 -8.45 4.99
N TYR A 153 19.69 -9.26 5.96
CA TYR A 153 18.77 -10.00 6.84
C TYR A 153 17.93 -9.04 7.70
N GLU A 154 18.57 -8.05 8.31
CA GLU A 154 17.85 -7.02 9.07
C GLU A 154 16.82 -6.30 8.21
N PHE A 155 17.23 -5.91 7.00
CA PHE A 155 16.36 -5.19 6.07
C PHE A 155 15.15 -6.05 5.67
N MET A 156 15.39 -7.27 5.22
CA MET A 156 14.32 -8.16 4.76
C MET A 156 13.39 -8.59 5.91
N SER A 157 13.91 -8.73 7.12
CA SER A 157 13.12 -9.06 8.29
C SER A 157 12.21 -7.92 8.73
N ALA A 158 12.66 -6.68 8.54
CA ALA A 158 11.84 -5.50 8.85
C ALA A 158 10.66 -5.38 7.88
N ALA A 159 10.91 -5.55 6.58
CA ALA A 159 9.91 -5.60 5.49
C ALA A 159 9.06 -4.34 5.30
N SER A 160 9.02 -3.41 6.24
CA SER A 160 8.24 -2.15 6.14
C SER A 160 9.06 -0.96 6.61
N VAL A 161 8.66 0.22 6.16
CA VAL A 161 9.31 1.49 6.56
C VAL A 161 9.28 1.66 8.08
N ARG A 162 8.13 1.41 8.72
CA ARG A 162 7.97 1.60 10.16
C ARG A 162 8.89 0.69 10.97
N ARG A 163 8.96 -0.58 10.62
CA ARG A 163 9.83 -1.53 11.32
C ARG A 163 11.30 -1.20 11.11
N LEU A 164 11.65 -0.81 9.89
CA LEU A 164 13.01 -0.41 9.59
C LEU A 164 13.40 0.84 10.39
N ALA A 165 12.51 1.82 10.47
CA ALA A 165 12.73 3.02 11.28
C ALA A 165 12.97 2.69 12.75
N GLU A 166 12.29 1.70 13.31
CA GLU A 166 12.50 1.23 14.67
C GLU A 166 13.92 0.71 14.89
N ILE A 167 14.48 0.01 13.90
CA ILE A 167 15.87 -0.47 13.95
C ILE A 167 16.86 0.69 13.90
N LEU A 168 16.53 1.75 13.16
CA LEU A 168 17.43 2.88 12.91
C LEU A 168 17.42 3.95 14.02
N ARG A 169 16.48 3.91 14.94
CA ARG A 169 16.39 4.85 16.06
C ARG A 169 17.43 4.59 17.13
#